data_e8708e5a1570654535c5c3403a1b2cc9
#
_entry.id   e8708e5a1570654535c5c3403a1b2cc9
#
_cell.length_a   1.000
_cell.length_b   1.000
_cell.length_c   1.000
_cell.angle_alpha   90.00
_cell.angle_beta   90.00
_cell.angle_gamma   90.00
#
_symmetry.space_group_name_H-M   'P 1'
#
loop_
_entity.id
_entity.type
_entity.pdbx_description
1 polymer ?
#
loop_
_entity_poly.entity_id
_entity_poly.type
_entity_poly.pdbx_seq_one_letter_code
_entity_poly.pdbx_strand_id
1 'polypeptide(L)'
;MTIDLAARTTALETAVRAGEGRVDADLLADARTVVARARDRAGLSADHTVVALAGATGSGKSSVFNALAGADLAAVGVQRPTTSHPLAAVWGTGAVAHPAGGTPSGTTPGAAGAGALLDWLEVRRRHEMGTPLTSGDPDDARAGGGLRGLLKGRRAAEVTSGLVLLDLPDHDSVVVEHRVRAERLVERADLLVWVVDPQKYADAALHERYLRPLAGHGSVVVLVLNQVDRLAPADADACLADLRRLAAADGLGDARVLGVSARTGQGLDELRGLLADAAARRRAANDRLAADVRAVARRVAAACGEPVPERAARRARDGLVDALEAAAGVPTVVAAVRGSAVRDARAATGWPVTRWVGRFRPDPLRRIGLRTGPAPGSDRARTAKELGAGEAEVRPELARTSLPAVGAALRAGAQTAVRDYAAEATAGLPDDWALAVRRRAAEGAADLADALDQAVAGTELEASRRPAWWRVVGALQWLVLAALVVGLLWLAALWGFTYLRLPEPPTPVLTLGGPGAPELPWPTLLALGGVVVGVLVALLSRAAAAVGGRRRAARARRRLRDAVGQVADRRVRLPVGEELSALASCRAAALVAAS
;
A
#
# COMPACT_ATOMS: atom_id res chain seq x y z
N MET A 1 -23.38 3.87 0.15
CA MET A 1 -22.90 3.70 1.54
C MET A 1 -22.44 5.08 2.01
N THR A 2 -23.14 5.68 2.95
CA THR A 2 -22.68 6.93 3.59
C THR A 2 -21.56 6.57 4.56
N ILE A 3 -20.34 7.04 4.26
CA ILE A 3 -19.19 6.84 5.14
C ILE A 3 -19.36 7.74 6.37
N ASP A 4 -19.20 7.19 7.55
CA ASP A 4 -19.27 7.84 8.86
C ASP A 4 -18.19 8.93 9.01
N LEU A 5 -18.46 9.98 9.82
CA LEU A 5 -17.52 11.07 10.11
C LEU A 5 -16.21 10.55 10.67
N ALA A 6 -16.23 9.55 11.55
CA ALA A 6 -15.03 8.96 12.13
C ALA A 6 -14.15 8.30 11.06
N ALA A 7 -14.74 7.53 10.16
CA ALA A 7 -14.04 6.89 9.04
C ALA A 7 -13.45 7.92 8.07
N ARG A 8 -14.19 9.02 7.78
CA ARG A 8 -13.69 10.14 6.96
C ARG A 8 -12.50 10.84 7.61
N THR A 9 -12.59 11.08 8.92
CA THR A 9 -11.53 11.73 9.68
C THR A 9 -10.25 10.88 9.69
N THR A 10 -10.38 9.56 9.90
CA THR A 10 -9.26 8.60 9.84
C THR A 10 -8.64 8.55 8.43
N ALA A 11 -9.48 8.58 7.40
CA ALA A 11 -9.01 8.61 6.02
C ALA A 11 -8.26 9.92 5.72
N LEU A 12 -8.79 11.08 6.13
CA LEU A 12 -8.09 12.38 5.96
C LEU A 12 -6.76 12.40 6.71
N GLU A 13 -6.69 11.85 7.92
CA GLU A 13 -5.45 11.74 8.68
C GLU A 13 -4.41 10.88 7.96
N THR A 14 -4.83 9.77 7.36
CA THR A 14 -3.97 8.91 6.54
C THR A 14 -3.44 9.68 5.34
N ALA A 15 -4.28 10.48 4.68
CA ALA A 15 -3.87 11.34 3.58
C ALA A 15 -2.85 12.40 4.02
N VAL A 16 -3.08 13.07 5.16
CA VAL A 16 -2.15 14.06 5.73
C VAL A 16 -0.79 13.44 6.00
N ARG A 17 -0.74 12.25 6.62
CA ARG A 17 0.52 11.54 6.92
C ARG A 17 1.27 11.16 5.64
N ALA A 18 0.58 10.65 4.64
CA ALA A 18 1.18 10.29 3.36
C ALA A 18 1.65 11.51 2.55
N GLY A 19 0.98 12.66 2.71
CA GLY A 19 1.32 13.92 2.05
C GLY A 19 2.43 14.73 2.72
N GLU A 20 2.93 14.31 3.89
CA GLU A 20 3.92 15.08 4.67
C GLU A 20 5.22 15.30 3.90
N GLY A 21 5.63 16.57 3.77
CA GLY A 21 6.81 17.00 2.98
C GLY A 21 6.64 16.89 1.46
N ARG A 22 5.40 16.60 0.97
CA ARG A 22 5.09 16.38 -0.46
C ARG A 22 3.86 17.15 -0.94
N VAL A 23 3.12 17.74 -0.03
CA VAL A 23 1.96 18.60 -0.28
C VAL A 23 2.22 19.90 0.47
N ASP A 24 1.66 21.00 -0.02
CA ASP A 24 1.75 22.31 0.60
C ASP A 24 1.52 22.27 2.12
N ALA A 25 2.42 22.91 2.87
CA ALA A 25 2.44 22.82 4.33
C ALA A 25 1.21 23.49 4.97
N ASP A 26 0.71 24.57 4.38
CA ASP A 26 -0.44 25.31 4.90
C ASP A 26 -1.72 24.48 4.68
N LEU A 27 -1.84 23.81 3.53
CA LEU A 27 -2.95 22.89 3.27
C LEU A 27 -2.96 21.70 4.25
N LEU A 28 -1.79 21.15 4.56
CA LEU A 28 -1.69 20.08 5.55
C LEU A 28 -1.97 20.57 6.98
N ALA A 29 -1.60 21.82 7.32
CA ALA A 29 -1.92 22.42 8.60
C ALA A 29 -3.44 22.65 8.75
N ASP A 30 -4.10 23.14 7.70
CA ASP A 30 -5.56 23.22 7.63
C ASP A 30 -6.21 21.85 7.87
N ALA A 31 -5.71 20.83 7.17
CA ALA A 31 -6.23 19.46 7.29
C ALA A 31 -6.06 18.90 8.71
N ARG A 32 -4.89 19.12 9.35
CA ARG A 32 -4.66 18.71 10.75
C ARG A 32 -5.61 19.40 11.70
N THR A 33 -5.87 20.70 11.48
CA THR A 33 -6.80 21.48 12.31
C THR A 33 -8.23 20.94 12.21
N VAL A 34 -8.67 20.58 11.00
CA VAL A 34 -9.98 19.98 10.78
C VAL A 34 -10.05 18.58 11.42
N VAL A 35 -9.01 17.75 11.27
CA VAL A 35 -8.90 16.43 11.91
C VAL A 35 -8.97 16.56 13.43
N ALA A 36 -8.22 17.49 14.03
CA ALA A 36 -8.23 17.72 15.49
C ALA A 36 -9.65 18.07 15.97
N ARG A 37 -10.28 19.07 15.34
CA ARG A 37 -11.67 19.46 15.67
C ARG A 37 -12.66 18.31 15.52
N ALA A 38 -12.54 17.49 14.47
CA ALA A 38 -13.40 16.33 14.26
C ALA A 38 -13.18 15.25 15.32
N ARG A 39 -11.93 15.04 15.76
CA ARG A 39 -11.58 14.09 16.84
C ARG A 39 -12.09 14.54 18.21
N ASP A 40 -11.84 15.81 18.57
CA ASP A 40 -12.31 16.37 19.82
C ASP A 40 -13.85 16.24 19.93
N ARG A 41 -14.55 16.40 18.81
CA ARG A 41 -16.00 16.30 18.74
C ARG A 41 -16.52 14.85 18.65
N ALA A 42 -15.76 13.95 18.01
CA ALA A 42 -16.18 12.56 17.80
C ALA A 42 -16.32 11.81 19.12
N GLY A 43 -15.49 12.11 20.13
CA GLY A 43 -15.49 11.36 21.37
C GLY A 43 -15.59 9.84 21.11
N LEU A 44 -16.38 9.13 21.92
CA LEU A 44 -16.66 7.70 21.74
C LEU A 44 -17.82 7.41 20.77
N SER A 45 -18.60 8.45 20.34
CA SER A 45 -19.69 8.30 19.40
C SER A 45 -20.01 9.62 18.69
N ALA A 46 -19.51 9.77 17.46
CA ALA A 46 -19.78 10.94 16.64
C ALA A 46 -21.26 11.04 16.22
N ASP A 47 -21.92 9.92 16.00
CA ASP A 47 -23.25 9.85 15.38
C ASP A 47 -24.40 9.77 16.38
N HIS A 48 -24.12 9.70 17.68
CA HIS A 48 -25.13 9.53 18.70
C HIS A 48 -25.17 10.71 19.67
N THR A 49 -26.39 11.09 20.07
CA THR A 49 -26.66 12.06 21.14
C THR A 49 -26.99 11.30 22.40
N VAL A 50 -26.18 11.39 23.41
CA VAL A 50 -26.35 10.69 24.68
C VAL A 50 -27.12 11.58 25.66
N VAL A 51 -28.29 11.14 26.06
CA VAL A 51 -29.10 11.77 27.11
C VAL A 51 -29.11 10.85 28.32
N ALA A 52 -28.67 11.34 29.47
CA ALA A 52 -28.67 10.59 30.71
C ALA A 52 -29.77 11.07 31.65
N LEU A 53 -30.62 10.14 32.13
CA LEU A 53 -31.58 10.37 33.19
C LEU A 53 -30.94 10.05 34.53
N ALA A 54 -30.79 11.04 35.39
CA ALA A 54 -30.28 10.93 36.73
C ALA A 54 -31.36 11.34 37.76
N GLY A 55 -31.24 10.95 38.99
CA GLY A 55 -32.17 11.32 40.06
C GLY A 55 -32.14 10.34 41.23
N ALA A 56 -32.72 10.77 42.38
CA ALA A 56 -32.77 9.97 43.59
C ALA A 56 -33.74 8.78 43.46
N THR A 57 -33.58 7.80 44.34
CA THR A 57 -34.50 6.69 44.48
C THR A 57 -35.93 7.21 44.78
N GLY A 58 -36.90 6.79 43.95
CA GLY A 58 -38.28 7.15 44.10
C GLY A 58 -38.70 8.46 43.41
N SER A 59 -37.77 9.19 42.77
CA SER A 59 -38.12 10.39 41.96
C SER A 59 -38.92 10.06 40.69
N GLY A 60 -39.03 8.79 40.35
CA GLY A 60 -39.76 8.34 39.15
C GLY A 60 -38.98 8.38 37.86
N LYS A 61 -37.65 8.34 37.94
CA LYS A 61 -36.73 8.32 36.83
C LYS A 61 -37.06 7.25 35.76
N SER A 62 -37.22 5.98 36.20
CA SER A 62 -37.57 4.85 35.32
C SER A 62 -38.99 4.98 34.76
N SER A 63 -39.92 5.63 35.49
CA SER A 63 -41.25 5.94 34.96
C SER A 63 -41.18 7.01 33.84
N VAL A 64 -40.37 8.06 34.02
CA VAL A 64 -40.12 9.08 33.00
C VAL A 64 -39.41 8.44 31.78
N PHE A 65 -38.45 7.54 32.01
CA PHE A 65 -37.78 6.79 30.96
C PHE A 65 -38.76 5.98 30.10
N ASN A 66 -39.65 5.18 30.76
CA ASN A 66 -40.65 4.38 30.06
C ASN A 66 -41.66 5.28 29.30
N ALA A 67 -42.08 6.38 29.91
CA ALA A 67 -43.01 7.33 29.29
C ALA A 67 -42.40 8.05 28.06
N LEU A 68 -41.09 8.34 28.10
CA LEU A 68 -40.35 8.88 26.95
C LEU A 68 -40.13 7.81 25.87
N ALA A 69 -39.78 6.60 26.27
CA ALA A 69 -39.59 5.48 25.35
C ALA A 69 -40.91 5.01 24.71
N GLY A 70 -42.05 5.26 25.35
CA GLY A 70 -43.34 4.76 24.90
C GLY A 70 -43.51 3.25 25.08
N ALA A 71 -42.74 2.65 25.97
CA ALA A 71 -42.72 1.21 26.27
C ALA A 71 -42.22 0.92 27.69
N ASP A 72 -42.73 -0.14 28.30
CA ASP A 72 -42.31 -0.58 29.65
C ASP A 72 -40.99 -1.35 29.62
N LEU A 73 -39.88 -0.63 29.47
CA LEU A 73 -38.51 -1.20 29.35
C LEU A 73 -37.81 -1.31 30.72
N ALA A 74 -37.97 -0.29 31.54
CA ALA A 74 -37.43 -0.23 32.88
C ALA A 74 -38.45 -0.80 33.91
N ALA A 75 -37.95 -1.65 34.81
CA ALA A 75 -38.82 -2.15 35.90
C ALA A 75 -39.21 -1.01 36.83
N VAL A 76 -40.49 -0.79 36.98
CA VAL A 76 -41.05 0.16 37.93
C VAL A 76 -41.65 -0.63 39.11
N GLY A 77 -41.15 -0.46 40.34
CA GLY A 77 -41.63 -1.22 41.49
C GLY A 77 -41.42 -0.51 42.83
N VAL A 78 -42.15 -0.97 43.84
CA VAL A 78 -42.07 -0.45 45.22
C VAL A 78 -40.90 -1.03 46.01
N GLN A 79 -40.30 -2.15 45.54
CA GLN A 79 -39.13 -2.77 46.15
C GLN A 79 -37.82 -2.06 45.74
N ARG A 80 -37.01 -1.68 46.70
CA ARG A 80 -35.79 -0.90 46.52
C ARG A 80 -34.54 -1.79 46.69
N PRO A 81 -33.45 -1.62 45.81
CA PRO A 81 -33.30 -0.74 44.65
C PRO A 81 -33.96 -1.36 43.41
N THR A 82 -34.68 -0.58 42.61
CA THR A 82 -35.38 -1.03 41.40
C THR A 82 -34.44 -1.13 40.19
N THR A 83 -33.41 -0.29 40.10
CA THR A 83 -32.47 -0.24 38.97
C THR A 83 -31.05 -0.43 39.45
N SER A 84 -30.54 -1.65 39.31
CA SER A 84 -29.15 -1.99 39.72
C SER A 84 -28.12 -1.80 38.57
N HIS A 85 -28.56 -1.76 37.33
CA HIS A 85 -27.73 -1.63 36.13
C HIS A 85 -28.32 -0.60 35.19
N PRO A 86 -27.48 0.19 34.47
CA PRO A 86 -27.97 1.16 33.51
C PRO A 86 -28.71 0.46 32.36
N LEU A 87 -29.75 1.13 31.84
CA LEU A 87 -30.57 0.69 30.74
C LEU A 87 -30.51 1.74 29.63
N ALA A 88 -30.40 1.31 28.36
CA ALA A 88 -30.42 2.19 27.20
C ALA A 88 -31.59 1.94 26.27
N ALA A 89 -32.22 3.02 25.84
CA ALA A 89 -33.12 3.05 24.68
C ALA A 89 -32.40 3.79 23.53
N VAL A 90 -32.26 3.15 22.36
CA VAL A 90 -31.51 3.65 21.21
C VAL A 90 -32.43 3.85 20.02
N TRP A 91 -32.52 5.08 19.51
CA TRP A 91 -33.18 5.39 18.25
C TRP A 91 -32.18 5.34 17.10
N GLY A 92 -32.17 4.20 16.34
CA GLY A 92 -31.24 3.98 15.23
C GLY A 92 -31.68 4.59 13.91
N THR A 93 -30.76 4.75 12.98
CA THR A 93 -30.97 5.23 11.60
C THR A 93 -31.58 4.14 10.70
N GLY A 94 -31.98 2.98 11.23
CA GLY A 94 -32.34 1.81 10.43
C GLY A 94 -33.52 0.97 10.91
N ALA A 95 -34.43 1.51 11.74
CA ALA A 95 -35.65 0.80 12.09
C ALA A 95 -36.63 0.76 10.89
N VAL A 96 -36.33 -0.02 9.87
CA VAL A 96 -37.32 -0.62 8.98
C VAL A 96 -37.97 -1.71 9.81
N ALA A 97 -39.31 -1.55 10.06
CA ALA A 97 -40.10 -2.54 10.74
C ALA A 97 -39.78 -3.95 10.22
N HIS A 98 -39.16 -4.79 11.06
CA HIS A 98 -39.11 -6.22 10.76
C HIS A 98 -40.48 -6.82 11.02
N PRO A 99 -41.08 -7.51 10.05
CA PRO A 99 -42.22 -8.37 10.33
C PRO A 99 -41.76 -9.46 11.31
N ALA A 100 -42.58 -9.67 12.33
CA ALA A 100 -42.34 -10.66 13.38
C ALA A 100 -41.91 -12.02 12.79
N GLY A 101 -40.73 -12.50 13.12
CA GLY A 101 -40.34 -13.91 12.88
C GLY A 101 -39.03 -14.14 12.14
N GLY A 102 -37.97 -13.37 12.33
CA GLY A 102 -36.64 -13.67 11.78
C GLY A 102 -35.53 -13.48 12.81
N THR A 103 -34.68 -14.49 12.96
CA THR A 103 -33.43 -14.42 13.74
C THR A 103 -32.57 -13.21 13.30
N PRO A 104 -31.96 -12.45 14.24
CA PRO A 104 -31.14 -11.27 13.91
C PRO A 104 -29.80 -11.73 13.31
N SER A 105 -29.71 -11.74 12.00
CA SER A 105 -28.44 -11.88 11.31
C SER A 105 -28.29 -10.72 10.33
N GLY A 106 -27.55 -9.68 10.76
CA GLY A 106 -27.23 -8.53 9.92
C GLY A 106 -27.02 -7.27 10.76
N THR A 107 -25.77 -6.99 11.12
CA THR A 107 -25.36 -5.74 11.80
C THR A 107 -25.66 -4.55 10.89
N THR A 108 -26.70 -3.77 11.20
CA THR A 108 -26.99 -2.51 10.51
C THR A 108 -25.90 -1.49 10.90
N PRO A 109 -25.29 -0.74 9.97
CA PRO A 109 -24.13 0.14 10.25
C PRO A 109 -24.37 1.21 11.32
N GLY A 110 -25.60 1.63 11.56
CA GLY A 110 -25.93 2.60 12.61
C GLY A 110 -25.96 2.02 14.02
N ALA A 111 -26.23 0.73 14.17
CA ALA A 111 -26.21 0.04 15.46
C ALA A 111 -24.77 -0.24 15.95
N ALA A 112 -23.81 -0.35 15.03
CA ALA A 112 -22.41 -0.61 15.36
C ALA A 112 -21.77 0.52 16.18
N GLY A 113 -22.09 1.79 15.92
CA GLY A 113 -21.56 2.94 16.64
C GLY A 113 -22.12 3.06 18.07
N ALA A 114 -23.42 2.86 18.24
CA ALA A 114 -24.06 2.85 19.57
C ALA A 114 -23.57 1.66 20.40
N GLY A 115 -23.33 0.50 19.77
CA GLY A 115 -22.79 -0.70 20.42
C GLY A 115 -21.48 -0.43 21.14
N ALA A 116 -20.49 0.11 20.43
CA ALA A 116 -19.18 0.43 20.96
C ALA A 116 -19.23 1.44 22.12
N LEU A 117 -20.08 2.48 21.98
CA LEU A 117 -20.33 3.44 23.06
C LEU A 117 -20.93 2.77 24.29
N LEU A 118 -21.97 1.97 24.09
CA LEU A 118 -22.68 1.30 25.19
C LEU A 118 -21.83 0.19 25.83
N ASP A 119 -20.96 -0.46 25.08
CA ASP A 119 -19.97 -1.40 25.62
C ASP A 119 -18.97 -0.67 26.53
N TRP A 120 -18.46 0.47 26.06
CA TRP A 120 -17.54 1.30 26.85
C TRP A 120 -18.20 1.86 28.12
N LEU A 121 -19.50 2.24 28.03
CA LEU A 121 -20.31 2.68 29.16
C LEU A 121 -20.76 1.52 30.06
N GLU A 122 -20.41 0.28 29.73
CA GLU A 122 -20.82 -0.95 30.43
C GLU A 122 -22.35 -1.13 30.52
N VAL A 123 -23.10 -0.57 29.56
CA VAL A 123 -24.55 -0.70 29.49
C VAL A 123 -24.91 -2.00 28.79
N ARG A 124 -25.28 -3.01 29.57
CA ARG A 124 -25.62 -4.35 29.03
C ARG A 124 -27.07 -4.47 28.55
N ARG A 125 -28.00 -3.74 29.18
CA ARG A 125 -29.40 -3.77 28.83
C ARG A 125 -29.68 -2.68 27.79
N ARG A 126 -30.01 -3.08 26.56
CA ARG A 126 -30.19 -2.19 25.42
C ARG A 126 -31.46 -2.55 24.70
N HIS A 127 -32.24 -1.53 24.33
CA HIS A 127 -33.46 -1.68 23.55
C HIS A 127 -33.39 -0.76 22.33
N GLU A 128 -33.57 -1.34 21.14
CA GLU A 128 -33.72 -0.56 19.90
C GLU A 128 -35.17 -0.09 19.76
N MET A 129 -35.31 1.21 19.56
CA MET A 129 -36.61 1.85 19.46
C MET A 129 -37.06 2.00 17.99
N GLY A 130 -38.14 1.36 17.61
CA GLY A 130 -38.71 1.44 16.26
C GLY A 130 -39.59 2.66 16.00
N THR A 131 -40.09 3.29 17.08
CA THR A 131 -40.96 4.47 17.00
C THR A 131 -40.18 5.74 17.26
N PRO A 132 -40.35 6.81 16.44
CA PRO A 132 -39.70 8.08 16.70
C PRO A 132 -40.17 8.70 18.00
N LEU A 133 -39.29 9.45 18.68
CA LEU A 133 -39.67 10.27 19.84
C LEU A 133 -40.51 11.46 19.34
N THR A 134 -41.83 11.29 19.23
CA THR A 134 -42.72 12.33 18.72
C THR A 134 -43.41 13.06 19.87
N SER A 135 -43.54 14.40 19.72
CA SER A 135 -44.48 15.21 20.53
C SER A 135 -45.86 15.01 19.93
N GLY A 136 -46.74 14.30 20.60
CA GLY A 136 -48.14 14.11 20.18
C GLY A 136 -48.67 12.71 20.45
N ASP A 137 -49.98 12.61 20.58
CA ASP A 137 -50.73 11.38 20.83
C ASP A 137 -50.43 10.37 19.70
N PRO A 138 -50.08 9.10 20.00
CA PRO A 138 -49.91 8.09 18.97
C PRO A 138 -51.12 7.88 18.07
N ASP A 139 -52.33 8.28 18.53
CA ASP A 139 -53.53 8.24 17.74
C ASP A 139 -53.66 9.42 16.75
N ASP A 140 -53.07 10.58 17.00
CA ASP A 140 -52.94 11.68 16.04
C ASP A 140 -52.03 11.33 14.86
N ALA A 141 -51.02 10.49 15.06
CA ALA A 141 -50.16 10.00 14.00
C ALA A 141 -50.87 9.00 13.05
N ARG A 142 -51.91 8.31 13.56
CA ARG A 142 -52.76 7.40 12.76
C ARG A 142 -53.90 8.11 12.06
N ALA A 143 -54.40 9.21 12.64
CA ALA A 143 -55.52 10.00 12.08
C ALA A 143 -55.12 10.86 10.87
N GLY A 144 -53.87 11.17 10.70
CA GLY A 144 -53.31 11.90 9.55
C GLY A 144 -52.98 11.01 8.34
N GLY A 145 -53.93 10.18 7.90
CA GLY A 145 -53.80 9.29 6.73
C GLY A 145 -53.61 10.04 5.42
N GLY A 146 -52.39 10.48 5.12
CA GLY A 146 -52.01 11.11 3.86
C GLY A 146 -50.51 11.39 3.78
N LEU A 147 -50.04 11.80 2.60
CA LEU A 147 -48.63 12.10 2.31
C LEU A 147 -47.98 13.07 3.34
N ARG A 148 -48.78 13.99 3.92
CA ARG A 148 -48.36 14.91 5.00
C ARG A 148 -48.03 14.18 6.32
N GLY A 149 -48.80 13.15 6.70
CA GLY A 149 -48.53 12.34 7.90
C GLY A 149 -47.27 11.49 7.75
N LEU A 150 -47.10 10.91 6.58
CA LEU A 150 -45.87 10.15 6.23
C LEU A 150 -44.63 11.03 6.22
N LEU A 151 -44.69 12.25 5.68
CA LEU A 151 -43.60 13.21 5.67
C LEU A 151 -43.28 13.74 7.07
N LYS A 152 -44.31 13.98 7.92
CA LYS A 152 -44.14 14.40 9.32
C LYS A 152 -43.51 13.28 10.15
N GLY A 153 -43.95 12.03 9.95
CA GLY A 153 -43.34 10.85 10.61
C GLY A 153 -41.90 10.59 10.19
N ARG A 154 -41.58 10.69 8.87
CA ARG A 154 -40.21 10.58 8.39
C ARG A 154 -39.30 11.68 8.97
N ARG A 155 -39.79 12.92 9.02
CA ARG A 155 -39.01 14.04 9.58
C ARG A 155 -38.77 13.88 11.08
N ALA A 156 -39.76 13.39 11.83
CA ALA A 156 -39.63 13.08 13.25
C ALA A 156 -38.67 11.90 13.49
N ALA A 157 -38.71 10.85 12.66
CA ALA A 157 -37.79 9.74 12.71
C ALA A 157 -36.36 10.17 12.35
N GLU A 158 -36.20 11.05 11.38
CA GLU A 158 -34.91 11.64 11.04
C GLU A 158 -34.34 12.49 12.19
N VAL A 159 -35.17 13.28 12.86
CA VAL A 159 -34.72 14.17 13.95
C VAL A 159 -34.28 13.38 15.18
N THR A 160 -34.90 12.25 15.49
CA THR A 160 -34.56 11.43 16.68
C THR A 160 -33.55 10.32 16.41
N SER A 161 -33.23 10.08 15.15
CA SER A 161 -32.20 9.08 14.80
C SER A 161 -30.84 9.41 15.42
N GLY A 162 -30.22 8.43 16.06
CA GLY A 162 -28.96 8.61 16.79
C GLY A 162 -29.11 9.07 18.23
N LEU A 163 -30.37 9.16 18.77
CA LEU A 163 -30.56 9.44 20.19
C LEU A 163 -30.35 8.16 21.02
N VAL A 164 -29.59 8.28 22.10
CA VAL A 164 -29.40 7.25 23.13
C VAL A 164 -29.89 7.83 24.46
N LEU A 165 -30.97 7.28 24.99
CA LEU A 165 -31.49 7.62 26.30
C LEU A 165 -31.04 6.58 27.32
N LEU A 166 -30.36 7.03 28.39
CA LEU A 166 -29.85 6.18 29.46
C LEU A 166 -30.65 6.38 30.73
N ASP A 167 -31.19 5.30 31.33
CA ASP A 167 -31.69 5.28 32.71
C ASP A 167 -30.54 4.88 33.61
N LEU A 168 -30.01 5.84 34.38
CA LEU A 168 -28.90 5.60 35.33
C LEU A 168 -29.38 4.98 36.62
N PRO A 169 -28.55 4.15 37.29
CA PRO A 169 -28.81 3.72 38.67
C PRO A 169 -28.95 4.91 39.60
N ASP A 170 -29.71 4.69 40.68
CA ASP A 170 -29.95 5.72 41.69
C ASP A 170 -28.65 6.24 42.30
N HIS A 171 -28.49 7.56 42.33
CA HIS A 171 -27.26 8.21 42.83
C HIS A 171 -27.10 8.11 44.36
N ASP A 172 -28.18 7.88 45.09
CA ASP A 172 -28.25 7.65 46.55
C ASP A 172 -28.05 6.18 46.93
N SER A 173 -27.63 5.31 45.98
CA SER A 173 -27.32 3.93 46.21
C SER A 173 -26.08 3.80 47.16
N VAL A 174 -26.18 2.90 48.13
CA VAL A 174 -25.11 2.61 49.13
C VAL A 174 -23.89 1.95 48.47
N VAL A 175 -24.03 1.42 47.25
CA VAL A 175 -22.96 0.71 46.53
C VAL A 175 -22.06 1.71 45.81
N VAL A 176 -20.81 1.83 46.26
CA VAL A 176 -19.80 2.79 45.75
C VAL A 176 -19.55 2.63 44.25
N GLU A 177 -19.54 1.39 43.73
CA GLU A 177 -19.33 1.10 42.30
C GLU A 177 -20.42 1.68 41.42
N HIS A 178 -21.67 1.69 41.86
CA HIS A 178 -22.79 2.26 41.10
C HIS A 178 -22.64 3.78 40.97
N ARG A 179 -22.13 4.44 42.03
CA ARG A 179 -21.93 5.89 42.06
C ARG A 179 -20.81 6.33 41.11
N VAL A 180 -19.65 5.67 41.15
CA VAL A 180 -18.53 5.97 40.24
C VAL A 180 -18.92 5.76 38.78
N ARG A 181 -19.74 4.75 38.54
CA ARG A 181 -20.25 4.49 37.20
C ARG A 181 -21.21 5.57 36.73
N ALA A 182 -22.12 6.03 37.59
CA ALA A 182 -23.05 7.11 37.29
C ALA A 182 -22.30 8.43 37.00
N GLU A 183 -21.29 8.77 37.79
CA GLU A 183 -20.45 9.96 37.58
C GLU A 183 -19.76 9.97 36.19
N ARG A 184 -19.17 8.85 35.80
CA ARG A 184 -18.57 8.71 34.44
C ARG A 184 -19.58 8.86 33.30
N LEU A 185 -20.81 8.39 33.49
CA LEU A 185 -21.88 8.51 32.51
C LEU A 185 -22.39 9.95 32.40
N VAL A 186 -22.44 10.67 33.51
CA VAL A 186 -22.81 12.09 33.56
C VAL A 186 -21.79 12.96 32.79
N GLU A 187 -20.49 12.71 32.98
CA GLU A 187 -19.41 13.45 32.29
C GLU A 187 -19.45 13.29 30.77
N ARG A 188 -20.07 12.25 30.26
CA ARG A 188 -20.11 11.91 28.82
C ARG A 188 -21.47 12.15 28.16
N ALA A 189 -22.49 12.51 28.93
CA ALA A 189 -23.80 12.83 28.38
C ALA A 189 -23.78 14.19 27.65
N ASP A 190 -24.37 14.23 26.47
CA ASP A 190 -24.60 15.49 25.71
C ASP A 190 -25.71 16.33 26.38
N LEU A 191 -26.62 15.68 27.08
CA LEU A 191 -27.67 16.29 27.88
C LEU A 191 -27.92 15.45 29.14
N LEU A 192 -27.96 16.11 30.28
CA LEU A 192 -28.27 15.50 31.57
C LEU A 192 -29.67 15.92 32.01
N VAL A 193 -30.56 14.97 32.14
CA VAL A 193 -31.90 15.18 32.65
C VAL A 193 -31.98 14.72 34.11
N TRP A 194 -32.05 15.66 35.03
CA TRP A 194 -32.11 15.38 36.45
C TRP A 194 -33.55 15.33 36.95
N VAL A 195 -34.02 14.15 37.30
CA VAL A 195 -35.40 13.91 37.73
C VAL A 195 -35.50 14.02 39.24
N VAL A 196 -36.32 14.96 39.73
CA VAL A 196 -36.60 15.18 41.14
C VAL A 196 -38.10 15.03 41.40
N ASP A 197 -38.46 14.78 42.65
CA ASP A 197 -39.85 14.73 43.12
C ASP A 197 -40.16 15.91 44.06
N PRO A 198 -41.44 16.26 44.29
CA PRO A 198 -41.84 17.39 45.13
C PRO A 198 -41.38 17.28 46.61
N GLN A 199 -41.02 16.11 47.09
CA GLN A 199 -40.60 15.92 48.46
C GLN A 199 -39.08 16.08 48.64
N LYS A 200 -38.27 15.88 47.55
CA LYS A 200 -36.82 15.83 47.64
C LYS A 200 -36.10 16.85 46.74
N TYR A 201 -36.82 17.71 45.97
CA TYR A 201 -36.18 18.66 45.06
C TYR A 201 -35.26 19.67 45.80
N ALA A 202 -35.54 19.98 47.07
CA ALA A 202 -34.75 20.89 47.90
C ALA A 202 -33.74 20.17 48.82
N ASP A 203 -33.45 18.87 48.60
CA ASP A 203 -32.53 18.09 49.43
C ASP A 203 -31.10 18.65 49.27
N ALA A 204 -30.47 19.03 50.40
CA ALA A 204 -29.12 19.56 50.43
C ALA A 204 -28.10 18.62 49.81
N ALA A 205 -28.23 17.29 49.98
CA ALA A 205 -27.36 16.32 49.36
C ALA A 205 -27.41 16.33 47.81
N LEU A 206 -28.61 16.58 47.23
CA LEU A 206 -28.78 16.75 45.81
C LEU A 206 -27.99 17.99 45.29
N HIS A 207 -28.18 19.12 45.96
CA HIS A 207 -27.60 20.39 45.55
C HIS A 207 -26.07 20.42 45.75
N GLU A 208 -25.56 20.04 46.92
CA GLU A 208 -24.17 20.15 47.27
C GLU A 208 -23.29 19.11 46.57
N ARG A 209 -23.81 17.90 46.41
CA ARG A 209 -23.02 16.78 45.93
C ARG A 209 -23.09 16.60 44.41
N TYR A 210 -24.20 16.97 43.78
CA TYR A 210 -24.46 16.67 42.39
C TYR A 210 -24.72 17.90 41.48
N LEU A 211 -25.48 18.89 41.94
CA LEU A 211 -25.82 20.04 41.10
C LEU A 211 -24.73 21.11 41.11
N ARG A 212 -24.16 21.47 42.27
CA ARG A 212 -23.04 22.45 42.36
C ARG A 212 -21.80 22.07 41.59
N PRO A 213 -21.36 20.80 41.54
CA PRO A 213 -20.23 20.41 40.68
C PRO A 213 -20.47 20.66 39.18
N LEU A 214 -21.74 20.78 38.77
CA LEU A 214 -22.12 21.10 37.39
C LEU A 214 -22.26 22.60 37.13
N ALA A 215 -21.90 23.47 38.07
CA ALA A 215 -21.94 24.91 37.89
C ALA A 215 -21.24 25.36 36.58
N GLY A 216 -21.87 26.23 35.83
CA GLY A 216 -21.41 26.66 34.50
C GLY A 216 -21.81 25.72 33.33
N HIS A 217 -22.38 24.55 33.61
CA HIS A 217 -22.86 23.62 32.58
C HIS A 217 -24.40 23.64 32.42
N GLY A 218 -25.05 24.69 32.86
CA GLY A 218 -26.51 24.82 32.84
C GLY A 218 -27.17 24.59 31.46
N SER A 219 -26.46 24.91 30.37
CA SER A 219 -26.97 24.72 29.02
C SER A 219 -27.14 23.24 28.60
N VAL A 220 -26.50 22.30 29.30
CA VAL A 220 -26.58 20.86 29.06
C VAL A 220 -27.27 20.12 30.19
N VAL A 221 -27.89 20.85 31.14
CA VAL A 221 -28.64 20.28 32.27
C VAL A 221 -30.11 20.68 32.12
N VAL A 222 -30.99 19.70 32.31
CA VAL A 222 -32.46 19.88 32.42
C VAL A 222 -32.91 19.34 33.77
N LEU A 223 -33.55 20.17 34.57
CA LEU A 223 -34.15 19.76 35.84
C LEU A 223 -35.64 19.45 35.63
N VAL A 224 -36.06 18.24 35.97
CA VAL A 224 -37.40 17.75 35.75
C VAL A 224 -38.05 17.46 37.10
N LEU A 225 -39.02 18.30 37.52
CA LEU A 225 -39.88 18.04 38.67
C LEU A 225 -40.99 17.07 38.21
N ASN A 226 -40.82 15.80 38.56
CA ASN A 226 -41.81 14.76 38.27
C ASN A 226 -42.92 14.72 39.32
N GLN A 227 -44.01 14.01 39.05
CA GLN A 227 -45.17 13.82 39.92
C GLN A 227 -45.96 15.12 40.20
N VAL A 228 -45.91 16.09 39.25
CA VAL A 228 -46.67 17.33 39.40
C VAL A 228 -48.18 17.11 39.46
N ASP A 229 -48.69 15.98 38.99
CA ASP A 229 -50.09 15.54 39.11
C ASP A 229 -50.56 15.29 40.56
N ARG A 230 -49.60 15.21 41.51
CA ARG A 230 -49.88 15.04 42.95
C ARG A 230 -50.05 16.38 43.68
N LEU A 231 -49.76 17.48 43.01
CA LEU A 231 -49.83 18.85 43.55
C LEU A 231 -51.02 19.61 42.95
N ALA A 232 -51.55 20.57 43.72
CA ALA A 232 -52.42 21.56 43.10
C ALA A 232 -51.64 22.44 42.12
N PRO A 233 -52.27 22.97 41.06
CA PRO A 233 -51.54 23.76 40.07
C PRO A 233 -50.69 24.91 40.64
N ALA A 234 -51.22 25.65 41.62
CA ALA A 234 -50.50 26.73 42.28
C ALA A 234 -49.28 26.25 43.08
N ASP A 235 -49.36 25.08 43.69
CA ASP A 235 -48.24 24.46 44.44
C ASP A 235 -47.18 23.93 43.50
N ALA A 236 -47.59 23.37 42.32
CA ALA A 236 -46.66 22.93 41.31
C ALA A 236 -45.86 24.12 40.75
N ASP A 237 -46.51 25.25 40.46
CA ASP A 237 -45.85 26.48 39.97
C ASP A 237 -44.90 27.05 41.02
N ALA A 238 -45.29 27.03 42.32
CA ALA A 238 -44.44 27.46 43.44
C ALA A 238 -43.20 26.58 43.56
N CYS A 239 -43.34 25.24 43.49
CA CYS A 239 -42.21 24.30 43.52
C CYS A 239 -41.25 24.49 42.32
N LEU A 240 -41.80 24.72 41.12
CA LEU A 240 -40.98 25.00 39.91
C LEU A 240 -40.23 26.33 40.04
N ALA A 241 -40.85 27.37 40.57
CA ALA A 241 -40.19 28.66 40.82
C ALA A 241 -39.08 28.53 41.87
N ASP A 242 -39.32 27.77 42.94
CA ASP A 242 -38.31 27.52 43.98
C ASP A 242 -37.15 26.68 43.45
N LEU A 243 -37.41 25.62 42.67
CA LEU A 243 -36.37 24.79 42.02
C LEU A 243 -35.50 25.62 41.06
N ARG A 244 -36.11 26.58 40.29
CA ARG A 244 -35.34 27.51 39.47
C ARG A 244 -34.41 28.39 40.28
N ARG A 245 -34.93 28.92 41.41
CA ARG A 245 -34.13 29.74 42.35
C ARG A 245 -32.97 28.96 42.95
N LEU A 246 -33.19 27.73 43.36
CA LEU A 246 -32.15 26.84 43.92
C LEU A 246 -31.10 26.48 42.85
N ALA A 247 -31.54 26.13 41.65
CA ALA A 247 -30.63 25.86 40.53
C ALA A 247 -29.76 27.08 40.19
N ALA A 248 -30.32 28.29 40.20
CA ALA A 248 -29.53 29.52 40.00
C ALA A 248 -28.51 29.75 41.10
N ALA A 249 -28.88 29.46 42.35
CA ALA A 249 -27.96 29.53 43.51
C ALA A 249 -26.80 28.50 43.44
N ASP A 250 -27.01 27.36 42.79
CA ASP A 250 -26.01 26.34 42.50
C ASP A 250 -25.15 26.63 41.26
N GLY A 251 -25.35 27.79 40.59
CA GLY A 251 -24.60 28.14 39.36
C GLY A 251 -25.16 27.54 38.07
N LEU A 252 -26.39 27.03 38.10
CA LEU A 252 -27.12 26.43 36.99
C LEU A 252 -28.26 27.34 36.50
N GLY A 253 -28.08 28.66 36.50
CA GLY A 253 -29.10 29.64 36.10
C GLY A 253 -29.66 29.45 34.68
N ASP A 254 -28.86 28.89 33.77
CA ASP A 254 -29.24 28.60 32.38
C ASP A 254 -29.94 27.25 32.20
N ALA A 255 -30.04 26.43 33.29
CA ALA A 255 -30.69 25.11 33.21
C ALA A 255 -32.19 25.25 33.00
N ARG A 256 -32.76 24.46 32.12
CA ARG A 256 -34.19 24.39 31.93
C ARG A 256 -34.86 23.61 33.05
N VAL A 257 -35.93 24.15 33.60
CA VAL A 257 -36.72 23.53 34.68
C VAL A 257 -38.12 23.25 34.17
N LEU A 258 -38.51 21.98 34.15
CA LEU A 258 -39.79 21.50 33.65
C LEU A 258 -40.59 20.75 34.74
N GLY A 259 -41.91 20.90 34.74
CA GLY A 259 -42.83 20.07 35.50
C GLY A 259 -43.41 18.96 34.63
N VAL A 260 -43.24 17.69 35.05
CA VAL A 260 -43.78 16.55 34.32
C VAL A 260 -44.58 15.59 35.22
N SER A 261 -45.46 14.84 34.62
CA SER A 261 -46.06 13.65 35.23
C SER A 261 -45.89 12.45 34.30
N ALA A 262 -45.05 11.53 34.68
CA ALA A 262 -44.90 10.27 33.95
C ALA A 262 -46.19 9.44 33.92
N ARG A 263 -47.10 9.67 34.86
CA ARG A 263 -48.38 8.96 34.97
C ARG A 263 -49.45 9.51 34.02
N THR A 264 -49.56 10.83 33.93
CA THR A 264 -50.61 11.50 33.13
C THR A 264 -50.15 11.96 31.76
N GLY A 265 -48.85 11.96 31.48
CA GLY A 265 -48.24 12.50 30.26
C GLY A 265 -48.01 14.02 30.31
N GLN A 266 -48.46 14.74 31.33
CA GLN A 266 -48.30 16.19 31.44
C GLN A 266 -46.80 16.59 31.36
N GLY A 267 -46.47 17.58 30.52
CA GLY A 267 -45.11 18.13 30.36
C GLY A 267 -44.13 17.22 29.60
N LEU A 268 -44.52 15.99 29.27
CA LEU A 268 -43.60 15.05 28.56
C LEU A 268 -43.35 15.49 27.12
N ASP A 269 -44.28 16.15 26.46
CA ASP A 269 -44.11 16.62 25.07
C ASP A 269 -43.08 17.75 25.01
N GLU A 270 -43.04 18.63 26.00
CA GLU A 270 -41.98 19.65 26.09
C GLU A 270 -40.60 19.01 26.30
N LEU A 271 -40.52 17.99 27.16
CA LEU A 271 -39.30 17.24 27.39
C LEU A 271 -38.87 16.50 26.12
N ARG A 272 -39.77 15.83 25.40
CA ARG A 272 -39.49 15.18 24.12
C ARG A 272 -38.98 16.20 23.09
N GLY A 273 -39.56 17.37 23.02
CA GLY A 273 -39.10 18.47 22.15
C GLY A 273 -37.66 18.88 22.46
N LEU A 274 -37.29 19.04 23.73
CA LEU A 274 -35.92 19.37 24.14
C LEU A 274 -34.92 18.29 23.74
N LEU A 275 -35.27 17.00 23.91
CA LEU A 275 -34.41 15.89 23.51
C LEU A 275 -34.21 15.85 22.00
N ALA A 276 -35.31 16.05 21.23
CA ALA A 276 -35.26 16.13 19.78
C ALA A 276 -34.38 17.30 19.28
N ASP A 277 -34.52 18.48 19.92
CA ASP A 277 -33.70 19.65 19.61
C ASP A 277 -32.20 19.41 19.91
N ALA A 278 -31.91 18.74 21.01
CA ALA A 278 -30.51 18.38 21.33
C ALA A 278 -29.93 17.45 20.28
N ALA A 279 -30.65 16.42 19.86
CA ALA A 279 -30.26 15.52 18.80
C ALA A 279 -30.08 16.24 17.46
N ALA A 280 -30.98 17.15 17.11
CA ALA A 280 -30.90 17.94 15.88
C ALA A 280 -29.69 18.88 15.86
N ARG A 281 -29.42 19.58 16.99
CA ARG A 281 -28.21 20.43 17.11
C ARG A 281 -26.91 19.63 16.98
N ARG A 282 -26.86 18.45 17.61
CA ARG A 282 -25.67 17.55 17.52
C ARG A 282 -25.46 17.12 16.07
N ARG A 283 -26.51 16.69 15.39
CA ARG A 283 -26.44 16.29 13.98
C ARG A 283 -25.98 17.43 13.08
N ALA A 284 -26.59 18.62 13.20
CA ALA A 284 -26.19 19.77 12.40
C ALA A 284 -24.72 20.15 12.59
N ALA A 285 -24.17 20.00 13.80
CA ALA A 285 -22.76 20.22 14.07
C ALA A 285 -21.87 19.15 13.41
N ASN A 286 -22.28 17.88 13.45
CA ASN A 286 -21.57 16.78 12.78
C ASN A 286 -21.61 16.93 11.25
N ASP A 287 -22.75 17.33 10.68
CA ASP A 287 -22.89 17.57 9.23
C ASP A 287 -21.96 18.69 8.75
N ARG A 288 -21.82 19.76 9.55
CA ARG A 288 -20.85 20.84 9.25
C ARG A 288 -19.42 20.32 9.28
N LEU A 289 -19.03 19.57 10.32
CA LEU A 289 -17.69 18.98 10.40
C LEU A 289 -17.44 18.00 9.24
N ALA A 290 -18.43 17.19 8.88
CA ALA A 290 -18.31 16.29 7.73
C ALA A 290 -18.15 17.07 6.42
N ALA A 291 -18.82 18.22 6.28
CA ALA A 291 -18.63 19.10 5.13
C ALA A 291 -17.22 19.73 5.11
N ASP A 292 -16.71 20.17 6.26
CA ASP A 292 -15.36 20.71 6.38
C ASP A 292 -14.31 19.65 6.05
N VAL A 293 -14.46 18.41 6.58
CA VAL A 293 -13.57 17.27 6.25
C VAL A 293 -13.59 17.01 4.75
N ARG A 294 -14.77 16.94 4.12
CA ARG A 294 -14.91 16.73 2.67
C ARG A 294 -14.26 17.84 1.85
N ALA A 295 -14.44 19.10 2.26
CA ALA A 295 -13.89 20.24 1.56
C ALA A 295 -12.35 20.23 1.55
N VAL A 296 -11.74 20.00 2.71
CA VAL A 296 -10.28 19.93 2.83
C VAL A 296 -9.75 18.67 2.13
N ALA A 297 -10.42 17.51 2.27
CA ALA A 297 -10.05 16.27 1.61
C ALA A 297 -10.02 16.40 0.08
N ARG A 298 -10.98 17.13 -0.52
CA ARG A 298 -10.97 17.44 -1.96
C ARG A 298 -9.77 18.29 -2.36
N ARG A 299 -9.39 19.28 -1.55
CA ARG A 299 -8.19 20.10 -1.80
C ARG A 299 -6.92 19.24 -1.74
N VAL A 300 -6.80 18.35 -0.76
CA VAL A 300 -5.68 17.41 -0.63
C VAL A 300 -5.65 16.44 -1.82
N ALA A 301 -6.79 15.88 -2.23
CA ALA A 301 -6.88 15.00 -3.40
C ALA A 301 -6.47 15.70 -4.69
N ALA A 302 -6.86 16.97 -4.87
CA ALA A 302 -6.45 17.80 -6.01
C ALA A 302 -4.94 18.08 -6.00
N ALA A 303 -4.36 18.33 -4.82
CA ALA A 303 -2.92 18.53 -4.66
C ALA A 303 -2.08 17.25 -4.92
N CYS A 304 -2.69 16.06 -4.92
CA CYS A 304 -2.03 14.83 -5.34
C CYS A 304 -1.98 14.64 -6.88
N GLY A 305 -2.83 15.35 -7.64
CA GLY A 305 -2.90 15.20 -9.09
C GLY A 305 -3.43 13.82 -9.54
N GLU A 306 -3.21 13.48 -10.80
CA GLU A 306 -3.59 12.17 -11.34
C GLU A 306 -2.41 11.20 -11.38
N PRO A 307 -2.62 9.89 -11.11
CA PRO A 307 -1.55 8.91 -11.17
C PRO A 307 -1.04 8.75 -12.60
N VAL A 308 0.27 8.58 -12.72
CA VAL A 308 0.91 8.33 -14.02
C VAL A 308 0.39 7.02 -14.62
N PRO A 309 -0.03 6.99 -15.90
CA PRO A 309 -0.52 5.79 -16.55
C PRO A 309 0.51 4.65 -16.53
N GLU A 310 0.08 3.41 -16.26
CA GLU A 310 0.96 2.24 -16.14
C GLU A 310 1.85 2.03 -17.38
N ARG A 311 1.33 2.34 -18.57
CA ARG A 311 2.12 2.24 -19.82
C ARG A 311 3.30 3.22 -19.85
N ALA A 312 3.11 4.44 -19.36
CA ALA A 312 4.17 5.45 -19.24
C ALA A 312 5.19 5.03 -18.19
N ALA A 313 4.73 4.56 -17.03
CA ALA A 313 5.59 4.06 -15.97
C ALA A 313 6.44 2.85 -16.41
N ARG A 314 5.92 1.96 -17.26
CA ARG A 314 6.70 0.83 -17.83
C ARG A 314 7.76 1.33 -18.82
N ARG A 315 7.41 2.26 -19.72
CA ARG A 315 8.38 2.84 -20.68
C ARG A 315 9.53 3.53 -19.96
N ALA A 316 9.23 4.34 -18.94
CA ALA A 316 10.23 5.00 -18.12
C ALA A 316 11.19 3.97 -17.47
N ARG A 317 10.65 2.87 -16.94
CA ARG A 317 11.45 1.79 -16.33
C ARG A 317 12.38 1.10 -17.32
N ASP A 318 11.88 0.77 -18.50
CA ASP A 318 12.68 0.11 -19.54
C ASP A 318 13.73 1.07 -20.11
N GLY A 319 13.38 2.34 -20.31
CA GLY A 319 14.28 3.41 -20.75
C GLY A 319 15.44 3.63 -19.77
N LEU A 320 15.17 3.60 -18.46
CA LEU A 320 16.22 3.71 -17.46
C LEU A 320 17.26 2.58 -17.59
N VAL A 321 16.80 1.32 -17.70
CA VAL A 321 17.73 0.17 -17.82
C VAL A 321 18.52 0.25 -19.12
N ASP A 322 17.89 0.62 -20.24
CA ASP A 322 18.59 0.76 -21.53
C ASP A 322 19.65 1.88 -21.50
N ALA A 323 19.33 3.02 -20.88
CA ALA A 323 20.26 4.12 -20.72
C ALA A 323 21.44 3.75 -19.77
N LEU A 324 21.16 3.04 -18.68
CA LEU A 324 22.18 2.57 -17.76
C LEU A 324 23.07 1.49 -18.39
N GLU A 325 22.52 0.57 -19.21
CA GLU A 325 23.32 -0.37 -20.03
C GLU A 325 24.30 0.38 -20.94
N ALA A 326 23.81 1.41 -21.61
CA ALA A 326 24.65 2.22 -22.50
C ALA A 326 25.73 2.97 -21.73
N ALA A 327 25.38 3.61 -20.60
CA ALA A 327 26.32 4.33 -19.74
C ALA A 327 27.40 3.39 -19.15
N ALA A 328 27.00 2.19 -18.69
CA ALA A 328 27.92 1.18 -18.16
C ALA A 328 28.78 0.48 -19.24
N GLY A 329 28.66 0.88 -20.51
CA GLY A 329 29.46 0.32 -21.58
C GLY A 329 29.14 -1.16 -21.88
N VAL A 330 27.96 -1.65 -21.49
CA VAL A 330 27.54 -3.03 -21.75
C VAL A 330 27.66 -3.42 -23.24
N PRO A 331 27.29 -2.56 -24.21
CA PRO A 331 27.47 -2.87 -25.63
C PRO A 331 28.93 -3.17 -26.00
N THR A 332 29.90 -2.44 -25.43
CA THR A 332 31.33 -2.64 -25.64
C THR A 332 31.79 -3.97 -25.07
N VAL A 333 31.34 -4.31 -23.84
CA VAL A 333 31.65 -5.60 -23.20
C VAL A 333 31.07 -6.75 -24.02
N VAL A 334 29.83 -6.66 -24.47
CA VAL A 334 29.16 -7.68 -25.31
C VAL A 334 29.89 -7.86 -26.65
N ALA A 335 30.31 -6.77 -27.28
CA ALA A 335 31.10 -6.83 -28.51
C ALA A 335 32.47 -7.52 -28.28
N ALA A 336 33.15 -7.22 -27.16
CA ALA A 336 34.39 -7.84 -26.79
C ALA A 336 34.22 -9.35 -26.49
N VAL A 337 33.15 -9.76 -25.79
CA VAL A 337 32.81 -11.17 -25.55
C VAL A 337 32.57 -11.90 -26.88
N ARG A 338 31.82 -11.29 -27.81
CA ARG A 338 31.61 -11.85 -29.15
C ARG A 338 32.94 -12.02 -29.90
N GLY A 339 33.76 -10.97 -29.91
CA GLY A 339 35.06 -10.97 -30.58
C GLY A 339 36.01 -12.04 -30.02
N SER A 340 36.09 -12.15 -28.69
CA SER A 340 36.90 -13.18 -28.00
C SER A 340 36.39 -14.59 -28.32
N ALA A 341 35.08 -14.83 -28.24
CA ALA A 341 34.48 -16.14 -28.54
C ALA A 341 34.76 -16.59 -29.99
N VAL A 342 34.60 -15.69 -30.97
CA VAL A 342 34.90 -15.97 -32.38
C VAL A 342 36.37 -16.21 -32.59
N ARG A 343 37.25 -15.45 -31.95
CA ARG A 343 38.69 -15.65 -32.01
C ARG A 343 39.12 -16.99 -31.41
N ASP A 344 38.63 -17.35 -30.22
CA ASP A 344 38.93 -18.60 -29.55
C ASP A 344 38.42 -19.80 -30.36
N ALA A 345 37.25 -19.70 -30.98
CA ALA A 345 36.73 -20.71 -31.88
C ALA A 345 37.64 -20.86 -33.13
N ARG A 346 38.05 -19.76 -33.75
CA ARG A 346 38.98 -19.79 -34.91
C ARG A 346 40.34 -20.35 -34.55
N ALA A 347 40.84 -20.03 -33.35
CA ALA A 347 42.11 -20.59 -32.87
C ALA A 347 42.04 -22.10 -32.62
N ALA A 348 40.84 -22.61 -32.23
CA ALA A 348 40.63 -24.03 -31.98
C ALA A 348 40.29 -24.81 -33.26
N THR A 349 39.53 -24.22 -34.19
CA THR A 349 38.98 -24.87 -35.40
C THR A 349 39.51 -24.30 -36.71
N GLY A 350 40.57 -23.49 -36.68
CA GLY A 350 41.26 -22.97 -37.84
C GLY A 350 42.14 -24.03 -38.52
N TRP A 351 42.42 -23.85 -39.81
CA TRP A 351 43.27 -24.72 -40.58
C TRP A 351 44.62 -24.92 -39.91
N PRO A 352 45.10 -26.15 -39.70
CA PRO A 352 46.28 -26.45 -38.89
C PRO A 352 47.56 -25.65 -39.24
N VAL A 353 47.77 -25.40 -40.53
CA VAL A 353 48.93 -24.64 -41.05
C VAL A 353 48.86 -23.14 -40.78
N THR A 354 47.66 -22.54 -40.74
CA THR A 354 47.50 -21.09 -40.62
C THR A 354 47.02 -20.63 -39.23
N ARG A 355 46.58 -21.54 -38.37
CA ARG A 355 46.03 -21.19 -37.04
C ARG A 355 47.01 -20.53 -36.10
N TRP A 356 48.33 -20.75 -36.28
CA TRP A 356 49.39 -20.15 -35.46
C TRP A 356 49.47 -18.63 -35.65
N VAL A 357 49.09 -18.11 -36.84
CA VAL A 357 49.08 -16.67 -37.14
C VAL A 357 48.03 -15.95 -36.26
N GLY A 358 46.95 -16.63 -35.90
CA GLY A 358 45.91 -16.09 -35.02
C GLY A 358 46.37 -15.80 -33.57
N ARG A 359 47.49 -16.41 -33.12
CA ARG A 359 48.04 -16.20 -31.78
C ARG A 359 48.65 -14.82 -31.58
N PHE A 360 49.01 -14.13 -32.65
CA PHE A 360 49.57 -12.77 -32.60
C PHE A 360 48.51 -11.68 -32.48
N ARG A 361 47.21 -11.99 -32.62
CA ARG A 361 46.15 -11.01 -32.48
C ARG A 361 45.76 -10.85 -31.00
N PRO A 362 45.78 -9.60 -30.45
CA PRO A 362 45.48 -9.35 -29.04
C PRO A 362 44.03 -9.70 -28.72
N ASP A 363 43.78 -10.16 -27.46
CA ASP A 363 42.44 -10.51 -26.98
C ASP A 363 41.63 -9.26 -26.68
N PRO A 364 40.44 -9.07 -27.30
CA PRO A 364 39.58 -7.94 -27.01
C PRO A 364 39.17 -7.82 -25.53
N LEU A 365 38.95 -8.94 -24.83
CA LEU A 365 38.59 -8.93 -23.39
C LEU A 365 39.75 -8.46 -22.50
N ARG A 366 41.01 -8.69 -22.89
CA ARG A 366 42.19 -8.19 -22.17
C ARG A 366 42.34 -6.67 -22.30
N ARG A 367 41.92 -6.09 -23.44
CA ARG A 367 41.99 -4.63 -23.65
C ARG A 367 41.05 -3.85 -22.71
N ILE A 368 39.97 -4.46 -22.28
CA ILE A 368 38.99 -3.86 -21.36
C ILE A 368 39.14 -4.36 -19.91
N GLY A 369 40.23 -5.04 -19.57
CA GLY A 369 40.56 -5.47 -18.19
C GLY A 369 39.68 -6.60 -17.62
N LEU A 370 38.73 -7.16 -18.39
CA LEU A 370 37.80 -8.18 -17.90
C LEU A 370 38.34 -9.62 -17.94
N ARG A 371 39.56 -9.85 -18.38
CA ARG A 371 40.22 -11.17 -18.37
C ARG A 371 41.55 -11.09 -17.65
N THR A 372 41.57 -11.51 -16.41
CA THR A 372 42.75 -11.59 -15.53
C THR A 372 43.31 -13.00 -15.55
N GLY A 373 44.10 -13.33 -16.55
CA GLY A 373 44.87 -14.58 -16.58
C GLY A 373 46.24 -14.33 -17.20
N PRO A 374 47.33 -15.03 -16.80
CA PRO A 374 48.65 -14.87 -17.40
C PRO A 374 48.59 -15.20 -18.90
N ALA A 375 49.29 -14.43 -19.73
CA ALA A 375 49.39 -14.72 -21.15
C ALA A 375 50.01 -16.12 -21.35
N PRO A 376 49.50 -16.94 -22.31
CA PRO A 376 50.15 -18.18 -22.65
C PRO A 376 51.61 -17.87 -23.07
N GLY A 377 52.60 -18.38 -22.30
CA GLY A 377 54.01 -18.11 -22.57
C GLY A 377 54.67 -17.02 -21.74
N SER A 378 53.96 -16.38 -20.78
CA SER A 378 54.60 -15.46 -19.83
C SER A 378 55.32 -16.24 -18.72
N ASP A 379 56.43 -15.69 -18.20
CA ASP A 379 57.19 -16.32 -17.10
C ASP A 379 56.34 -16.59 -15.85
N ARG A 380 55.31 -15.76 -15.61
CA ARG A 380 54.32 -16.01 -14.57
C ARG A 380 53.45 -17.26 -14.81
N ALA A 381 53.21 -17.66 -16.07
CA ALA A 381 52.50 -18.91 -16.37
C ALA A 381 53.37 -20.14 -16.11
N ARG A 382 54.70 -20.01 -16.25
CA ARG A 382 55.68 -21.08 -15.91
C ARG A 382 55.80 -21.22 -14.40
N THR A 383 55.93 -20.13 -13.67
CA THR A 383 56.03 -20.12 -12.21
C THR A 383 54.76 -20.64 -11.54
N ALA A 384 53.57 -20.31 -12.06
CA ALA A 384 52.28 -20.83 -11.54
C ALA A 384 52.12 -22.34 -11.80
N LYS A 385 52.67 -22.86 -12.91
CA LYS A 385 52.66 -24.29 -13.22
C LYS A 385 53.68 -25.07 -12.38
N GLU A 386 54.82 -24.45 -12.05
CA GLU A 386 55.87 -25.01 -11.18
C GLU A 386 55.43 -25.04 -9.70
N LEU A 387 54.55 -24.12 -9.26
CA LEU A 387 54.03 -24.05 -7.90
C LEU A 387 52.82 -24.93 -7.63
N GLY A 388 52.37 -25.76 -8.61
CA GLY A 388 51.27 -26.72 -8.39
C GLY A 388 49.91 -26.08 -8.07
N ALA A 389 49.77 -24.78 -8.28
CA ALA A 389 48.48 -24.09 -8.05
C ALA A 389 47.48 -24.50 -9.13
N GLY A 390 46.52 -25.32 -8.78
CA GLY A 390 45.40 -25.70 -9.61
C GLY A 390 44.66 -24.48 -10.12
N GLU A 391 43.96 -24.60 -11.27
CA GLU A 391 43.21 -23.53 -11.98
C GLU A 391 42.09 -22.84 -11.19
N ALA A 392 42.00 -23.05 -9.89
CA ALA A 392 40.96 -22.53 -9.02
C ALA A 392 41.57 -21.79 -7.84
N GLU A 393 41.66 -20.54 -7.92
CA GLU A 393 41.68 -19.57 -6.80
C GLU A 393 42.55 -18.34 -7.05
N VAL A 394 42.25 -17.63 -8.11
CA VAL A 394 42.64 -16.21 -8.14
C VAL A 394 41.52 -15.47 -7.40
N ARG A 395 41.78 -15.11 -6.15
CA ARG A 395 40.87 -14.32 -5.31
C ARG A 395 40.40 -13.07 -6.07
N PRO A 396 39.08 -12.84 -6.19
CA PRO A 396 38.57 -11.66 -6.92
C PRO A 396 38.96 -10.32 -6.25
N GLU A 397 39.47 -10.35 -5.03
CA GLU A 397 39.86 -9.17 -4.26
C GLU A 397 41.12 -8.47 -4.79
N LEU A 398 42.04 -9.19 -5.46
CA LEU A 398 43.26 -8.60 -6.00
C LEU A 398 43.09 -7.94 -7.38
N ALA A 399 41.96 -8.18 -8.04
CA ALA A 399 41.64 -7.51 -9.31
C ALA A 399 41.06 -6.09 -9.12
N ARG A 400 40.70 -5.72 -7.90
CA ARG A 400 40.03 -4.43 -7.60
C ARG A 400 40.97 -3.22 -7.53
N THR A 401 42.29 -3.43 -7.43
CA THR A 401 43.27 -2.33 -7.27
C THR A 401 43.76 -1.71 -8.57
N SER A 402 43.28 -2.19 -9.73
CA SER A 402 43.75 -1.73 -11.05
C SER A 402 42.65 -1.19 -11.97
N LEU A 403 41.38 -1.04 -11.46
CA LEU A 403 40.33 -0.40 -12.25
C LEU A 403 40.59 1.11 -12.25
N PRO A 404 40.61 1.77 -13.43
CA PRO A 404 40.63 3.21 -13.49
C PRO A 404 39.41 3.74 -12.71
N ALA A 405 39.56 4.88 -12.02
CA ALA A 405 38.45 5.58 -11.36
C ALA A 405 37.26 5.62 -12.31
N VAL A 406 36.06 5.32 -11.80
CA VAL A 406 34.80 5.33 -12.56
C VAL A 406 34.77 6.54 -13.49
N GLY A 407 34.75 6.29 -14.80
CA GLY A 407 34.93 7.32 -15.80
C GLY A 407 33.87 8.42 -15.63
N ALA A 408 34.29 9.68 -15.76
CA ALA A 408 33.38 10.82 -15.68
C ALA A 408 32.17 10.65 -16.64
N ALA A 409 32.39 10.00 -17.77
CA ALA A 409 31.34 9.68 -18.75
C ALA A 409 30.27 8.72 -18.20
N LEU A 410 30.66 7.65 -17.49
CA LEU A 410 29.72 6.74 -16.84
C LEU A 410 28.88 7.45 -15.79
N ARG A 411 29.53 8.26 -14.95
CA ARG A 411 28.84 9.03 -13.91
C ARG A 411 27.83 10.01 -14.52
N ALA A 412 28.25 10.79 -15.51
CA ALA A 412 27.36 11.72 -16.21
C ALA A 412 26.21 11.01 -16.93
N GLY A 413 26.50 9.89 -17.60
CA GLY A 413 25.49 9.07 -18.28
C GLY A 413 24.46 8.49 -17.31
N ALA A 414 24.91 7.94 -16.18
CA ALA A 414 24.02 7.42 -15.14
C ALA A 414 23.14 8.52 -14.52
N GLN A 415 23.72 9.69 -14.21
CA GLN A 415 22.95 10.83 -13.70
C GLN A 415 21.91 11.35 -14.70
N THR A 416 22.24 11.37 -15.98
CA THR A 416 21.28 11.76 -17.04
C THR A 416 20.14 10.74 -17.14
N ALA A 417 20.46 9.45 -17.17
CA ALA A 417 19.45 8.39 -17.20
C ALA A 417 18.47 8.45 -16.01
N VAL A 418 18.96 8.74 -14.81
CA VAL A 418 18.12 8.89 -13.62
C VAL A 418 17.25 10.16 -13.70
N ARG A 419 17.78 11.26 -14.18
CA ARG A 419 17.00 12.51 -14.37
C ARG A 419 15.88 12.31 -15.39
N ASP A 420 16.18 11.69 -16.52
CA ASP A 420 15.19 11.42 -17.58
C ASP A 420 14.10 10.48 -17.05
N TYR A 421 14.49 9.42 -16.34
CA TYR A 421 13.55 8.52 -15.67
C TYR A 421 12.65 9.26 -14.67
N ALA A 422 13.23 10.10 -13.81
CA ALA A 422 12.45 10.86 -12.82
C ALA A 422 11.51 11.87 -13.51
N ALA A 423 11.94 12.48 -14.62
CA ALA A 423 11.10 13.39 -15.40
C ALA A 423 9.90 12.66 -16.03
N GLU A 424 10.14 11.49 -16.63
CA GLU A 424 9.05 10.66 -17.20
C GLU A 424 8.13 10.10 -16.12
N ALA A 425 8.67 9.64 -14.99
CA ALA A 425 7.91 9.09 -13.87
C ALA A 425 7.05 10.15 -13.16
N THR A 426 7.37 11.44 -13.33
CA THR A 426 6.64 12.56 -12.73
C THR A 426 5.85 13.37 -13.76
N ALA A 427 5.76 12.93 -15.00
CA ALA A 427 5.05 13.65 -16.05
C ALA A 427 3.56 13.83 -15.70
N GLY A 428 3.13 15.08 -15.54
CA GLY A 428 1.75 15.42 -15.18
C GLY A 428 1.45 15.40 -13.67
N LEU A 429 2.42 15.14 -12.80
CA LEU A 429 2.28 15.30 -11.36
C LEU A 429 2.44 16.77 -10.94
N PRO A 430 1.81 17.19 -9.83
CA PRO A 430 2.07 18.49 -9.21
C PRO A 430 3.54 18.69 -8.84
N ASP A 431 3.99 19.95 -8.86
CA ASP A 431 5.40 20.32 -8.69
C ASP A 431 6.02 19.80 -7.39
N ASP A 432 5.30 19.86 -6.28
CA ASP A 432 5.80 19.40 -4.97
C ASP A 432 6.08 17.90 -4.97
N TRP A 433 5.16 17.09 -5.54
CA TRP A 433 5.35 15.66 -5.71
C TRP A 433 6.48 15.34 -6.71
N ALA A 434 6.53 16.07 -7.81
CA ALA A 434 7.58 15.90 -8.81
C ALA A 434 8.96 16.22 -8.21
N LEU A 435 9.05 17.27 -7.36
CA LEU A 435 10.28 17.64 -6.66
C LEU A 435 10.71 16.56 -5.65
N ALA A 436 9.77 16.02 -4.87
CA ALA A 436 10.06 14.93 -3.92
C ALA A 436 10.62 13.68 -4.63
N VAL A 437 9.99 13.26 -5.72
CA VAL A 437 10.45 12.13 -6.53
C VAL A 437 11.83 12.39 -7.15
N ARG A 438 12.05 13.58 -7.72
CA ARG A 438 13.35 13.96 -8.31
C ARG A 438 14.47 13.98 -7.27
N ARG A 439 14.20 14.50 -6.06
CA ARG A 439 15.15 14.51 -4.95
C ARG A 439 15.50 13.07 -4.55
N ARG A 440 14.49 12.22 -4.40
CA ARG A 440 14.69 10.82 -4.02
C ARG A 440 15.46 10.03 -5.08
N ALA A 441 15.18 10.28 -6.36
CA ALA A 441 15.94 9.71 -7.46
C ALA A 441 17.40 10.19 -7.48
N ALA A 442 17.65 11.47 -7.21
CA ALA A 442 19.00 12.04 -7.16
C ALA A 442 19.84 11.47 -5.99
N GLU A 443 19.23 11.24 -4.82
CA GLU A 443 19.88 10.57 -3.69
C GLU A 443 20.35 9.17 -4.09
N GLY A 444 19.52 8.39 -4.80
CA GLY A 444 19.87 7.06 -5.32
C GLY A 444 20.94 7.07 -6.40
N ALA A 445 21.14 8.20 -7.07
CA ALA A 445 22.14 8.34 -8.13
C ALA A 445 23.57 8.58 -7.61
N ALA A 446 23.75 8.95 -6.35
CA ALA A 446 25.06 9.34 -5.80
C ALA A 446 26.12 8.24 -5.98
N ASP A 447 25.82 7.00 -5.60
CA ASP A 447 26.73 5.84 -5.67
C ASP A 447 26.39 4.89 -6.84
N LEU A 448 25.48 5.31 -7.74
CA LEU A 448 24.97 4.44 -8.81
C LEU A 448 26.06 4.02 -9.79
N ALA A 449 26.97 4.94 -10.13
CA ALA A 449 28.02 4.67 -11.09
C ALA A 449 29.03 3.61 -10.55
N ASP A 450 29.39 3.69 -9.28
CA ASP A 450 30.28 2.72 -8.63
C ASP A 450 29.59 1.35 -8.50
N ALA A 451 28.30 1.35 -8.15
CA ALA A 451 27.50 0.12 -8.08
C ALA A 451 27.32 -0.54 -9.46
N LEU A 452 27.18 0.24 -10.53
CA LEU A 452 27.10 -0.27 -11.90
C LEU A 452 28.43 -0.88 -12.35
N ASP A 453 29.55 -0.21 -12.08
CA ASP A 453 30.87 -0.72 -12.39
C ASP A 453 31.14 -2.04 -11.66
N GLN A 454 30.82 -2.09 -10.37
CA GLN A 454 30.94 -3.32 -9.58
C GLN A 454 30.04 -4.45 -10.10
N ALA A 455 28.81 -4.15 -10.51
CA ALA A 455 27.88 -5.14 -11.05
C ALA A 455 28.37 -5.69 -12.40
N VAL A 456 28.89 -4.83 -13.28
CA VAL A 456 29.45 -5.25 -14.57
C VAL A 456 30.72 -6.08 -14.36
N ALA A 457 31.65 -5.63 -13.47
CA ALA A 457 32.87 -6.34 -13.16
C ALA A 457 32.64 -7.68 -12.45
N GLY A 458 31.62 -7.77 -11.60
CA GLY A 458 31.24 -8.98 -10.85
C GLY A 458 30.45 -10.00 -11.67
N THR A 459 30.00 -9.65 -12.88
CA THR A 459 29.18 -10.57 -13.69
C THR A 459 30.05 -11.65 -14.33
N GLU A 460 29.78 -12.93 -14.03
CA GLU A 460 30.45 -14.06 -14.67
C GLU A 460 30.06 -14.19 -16.14
N LEU A 461 31.01 -13.90 -17.04
CA LEU A 461 30.79 -13.91 -18.50
C LEU A 461 31.05 -15.29 -19.16
N GLU A 462 31.20 -16.38 -18.38
CA GLU A 462 31.47 -17.76 -18.86
C GLU A 462 32.58 -17.82 -19.95
N ALA A 463 33.61 -17.01 -19.81
CA ALA A 463 34.64 -16.87 -20.82
C ALA A 463 35.52 -18.16 -21.01
N SER A 464 35.47 -19.10 -20.05
CA SER A 464 36.42 -20.24 -19.98
C SER A 464 35.88 -21.56 -20.54
N ARG A 465 34.56 -21.74 -20.74
CA ARG A 465 34.00 -23.02 -21.22
C ARG A 465 34.28 -23.24 -22.71
N ARG A 466 35.20 -24.18 -23.02
CA ARG A 466 35.50 -24.62 -24.39
C ARG A 466 34.51 -25.74 -24.78
N PRO A 467 33.66 -25.57 -25.83
CA PRO A 467 32.74 -26.58 -26.29
C PRO A 467 33.49 -27.83 -26.82
N ALA A 468 32.98 -29.03 -26.52
CA ALA A 468 33.62 -30.29 -26.91
C ALA A 468 33.77 -30.44 -28.43
N TRP A 469 32.87 -29.85 -29.21
CA TRP A 469 32.89 -29.90 -30.67
C TRP A 469 34.17 -29.27 -31.27
N TRP A 470 34.87 -28.35 -30.57
CA TRP A 470 36.14 -27.81 -31.02
C TRP A 470 37.21 -28.88 -31.15
N ARG A 471 37.24 -29.85 -30.25
CA ARG A 471 38.18 -30.98 -30.30
C ARG A 471 37.88 -31.89 -31.49
N VAL A 472 36.60 -32.18 -31.74
CA VAL A 472 36.17 -33.01 -32.86
C VAL A 472 36.55 -32.39 -34.19
N VAL A 473 36.22 -31.11 -34.39
CA VAL A 473 36.57 -30.37 -35.62
C VAL A 473 38.08 -30.26 -35.79
N GLY A 474 38.81 -30.01 -34.70
CA GLY A 474 40.28 -29.97 -34.76
C GLY A 474 40.89 -31.30 -35.18
N ALA A 475 40.42 -32.43 -34.67
CA ALA A 475 40.88 -33.78 -35.06
C ALA A 475 40.51 -34.06 -36.54
N LEU A 476 39.28 -33.74 -36.96
CA LEU A 476 38.88 -33.90 -38.37
C LEU A 476 39.76 -33.08 -39.33
N GLN A 477 40.11 -31.85 -38.98
CA GLN A 477 40.99 -31.02 -39.81
C GLN A 477 42.43 -31.60 -39.91
N TRP A 478 42.97 -32.20 -38.83
CA TRP A 478 44.24 -32.88 -38.90
C TRP A 478 44.18 -34.14 -39.79
N LEU A 479 43.08 -34.89 -39.72
CA LEU A 479 42.85 -36.06 -40.57
C LEU A 479 42.76 -35.67 -42.05
N VAL A 480 42.01 -34.59 -42.36
CA VAL A 480 41.87 -34.05 -43.72
C VAL A 480 43.22 -33.53 -44.24
N LEU A 481 44.00 -32.86 -43.38
CA LEU A 481 45.35 -32.40 -43.74
C LEU A 481 46.31 -33.58 -43.99
N ALA A 482 46.26 -34.64 -43.17
CA ALA A 482 47.06 -35.84 -43.36
C ALA A 482 46.71 -36.52 -44.71
N ALA A 483 45.40 -36.68 -45.00
CA ALA A 483 44.93 -37.21 -46.29
C ALA A 483 45.41 -36.37 -47.48
N LEU A 484 45.34 -35.05 -47.39
CA LEU A 484 45.87 -34.13 -48.40
C LEU A 484 47.39 -34.31 -48.61
N VAL A 485 48.15 -34.32 -47.53
CA VAL A 485 49.62 -34.49 -47.58
C VAL A 485 49.99 -35.85 -48.20
N VAL A 486 49.33 -36.94 -47.79
CA VAL A 486 49.53 -38.27 -48.36
C VAL A 486 49.21 -38.26 -49.86
N GLY A 487 48.06 -37.68 -50.28
CA GLY A 487 47.72 -37.54 -51.68
C GLY A 487 48.74 -36.78 -52.49
N LEU A 488 49.22 -35.64 -51.98
CA LEU A 488 50.24 -34.82 -52.65
C LEU A 488 51.60 -35.54 -52.76
N LEU A 489 52.03 -36.20 -51.68
CA LEU A 489 53.28 -37.00 -51.70
C LEU A 489 53.20 -38.16 -52.67
N TRP A 490 52.02 -38.81 -52.74
CA TRP A 490 51.77 -39.87 -53.68
C TRP A 490 51.81 -39.37 -55.16
N LEU A 491 51.16 -38.25 -55.45
CA LEU A 491 51.25 -37.60 -56.77
C LEU A 491 52.67 -37.18 -57.12
N ALA A 492 53.44 -36.63 -56.12
CA ALA A 492 54.86 -36.30 -56.31
C ALA A 492 55.68 -37.51 -56.60
N ALA A 493 55.46 -38.64 -55.90
CA ALA A 493 56.14 -39.90 -56.18
C ALA A 493 55.79 -40.41 -57.61
N LEU A 494 54.57 -40.42 -58.04
CA LEU A 494 54.14 -40.80 -59.40
C LEU A 494 54.85 -39.90 -60.44
N TRP A 495 54.82 -38.58 -60.22
CA TRP A 495 55.57 -37.65 -61.08
C TRP A 495 57.04 -37.95 -61.13
N GLY A 496 57.65 -38.31 -59.99
CA GLY A 496 59.10 -38.77 -59.90
C GLY A 496 59.34 -40.03 -60.71
N PHE A 497 58.43 -41.03 -60.66
CA PHE A 497 58.55 -42.22 -61.52
C PHE A 497 58.47 -41.90 -62.98
N THR A 498 57.55 -41.04 -63.43
CA THR A 498 57.46 -40.57 -64.81
C THR A 498 58.73 -39.79 -65.23
N TYR A 499 59.25 -38.90 -64.37
CA TYR A 499 60.46 -38.12 -64.64
C TYR A 499 61.70 -39.01 -64.79
N LEU A 500 61.84 -40.05 -63.95
CA LEU A 500 62.95 -41.01 -64.02
C LEU A 500 62.75 -42.09 -65.06
N ARG A 501 61.63 -42.05 -65.88
CA ARG A 501 61.26 -43.06 -66.87
C ARG A 501 61.21 -44.50 -66.33
N LEU A 502 60.85 -44.65 -65.03
CA LEU A 502 60.59 -45.90 -64.40
C LEU A 502 59.14 -46.39 -64.66
N PRO A 503 58.90 -47.76 -64.70
CA PRO A 503 57.52 -48.23 -64.88
C PRO A 503 56.62 -47.72 -63.73
N GLU A 504 55.49 -47.15 -64.11
CA GLU A 504 54.56 -46.65 -63.12
C GLU A 504 53.90 -47.76 -62.33
N PRO A 505 53.87 -47.64 -60.98
CA PRO A 505 53.18 -48.65 -60.14
C PRO A 505 51.62 -48.55 -60.41
N PRO A 506 50.93 -49.70 -60.39
CA PRO A 506 49.47 -49.73 -60.58
C PRO A 506 48.77 -48.87 -59.52
N THR A 507 48.10 -47.80 -59.93
CA THR A 507 47.35 -46.95 -58.99
C THR A 507 45.94 -47.46 -58.86
N PRO A 508 45.42 -47.66 -57.62
CA PRO A 508 44.02 -48.02 -57.40
C PRO A 508 43.14 -46.86 -57.89
N VAL A 509 42.09 -47.21 -58.67
CA VAL A 509 41.08 -46.27 -59.18
C VAL A 509 39.73 -46.48 -58.53
N LEU A 510 39.00 -45.43 -58.28
CA LEU A 510 37.63 -45.48 -57.82
C LEU A 510 36.71 -45.18 -59.02
N THR A 511 35.87 -46.15 -59.37
CA THR A 511 34.81 -45.94 -60.38
C THR A 511 33.54 -45.45 -59.72
N LEU A 512 33.13 -44.18 -60.00
CA LEU A 512 31.90 -43.62 -59.48
C LEU A 512 30.77 -43.80 -60.48
N GLY A 513 30.09 -44.95 -60.47
CA GLY A 513 28.90 -45.20 -61.28
C GLY A 513 29.01 -46.40 -62.18
N GLY A 514 28.08 -46.60 -63.17
CA GLY A 514 27.97 -47.75 -64.07
C GLY A 514 29.05 -47.76 -65.16
N PRO A 515 28.96 -48.75 -66.10
CA PRO A 515 29.94 -48.90 -67.17
C PRO A 515 30.13 -47.62 -67.99
N GLY A 516 31.32 -47.04 -67.98
CA GLY A 516 31.67 -45.77 -68.65
C GLY A 516 31.86 -44.53 -67.77
N ALA A 517 31.74 -44.66 -66.42
CA ALA A 517 32.02 -43.59 -65.51
C ALA A 517 33.54 -43.28 -65.42
N PRO A 518 33.90 -42.00 -65.18
CA PRO A 518 35.30 -41.61 -65.11
C PRO A 518 36.03 -42.30 -63.94
N GLU A 519 37.12 -42.96 -64.24
CA GLU A 519 38.01 -43.57 -63.26
C GLU A 519 38.86 -42.46 -62.58
N LEU A 520 38.68 -42.27 -61.28
CA LEU A 520 39.45 -41.28 -60.51
C LEU A 520 40.55 -41.99 -59.74
N PRO A 521 41.81 -41.65 -59.96
CA PRO A 521 42.91 -42.22 -59.19
C PRO A 521 42.86 -41.80 -57.73
N TRP A 522 43.04 -42.71 -56.77
CA TRP A 522 43.03 -42.44 -55.34
C TRP A 522 43.94 -41.28 -54.89
N PRO A 523 45.17 -41.10 -55.41
CA PRO A 523 46.02 -39.96 -55.08
C PRO A 523 45.42 -38.62 -55.42
N THR A 524 44.77 -38.52 -56.60
CA THR A 524 44.06 -37.31 -57.02
C THR A 524 42.83 -37.05 -56.17
N LEU A 525 42.10 -38.11 -55.79
CA LEU A 525 40.91 -38.04 -54.98
C LEU A 525 41.28 -37.60 -53.53
N LEU A 526 42.37 -38.09 -52.98
CA LEU A 526 42.88 -37.66 -51.68
C LEU A 526 43.35 -36.21 -51.70
N ALA A 527 44.07 -35.80 -52.73
CA ALA A 527 44.55 -34.43 -52.86
C ALA A 527 43.41 -33.43 -53.07
N LEU A 528 42.58 -33.63 -54.09
CA LEU A 528 41.48 -32.72 -54.46
C LEU A 528 40.37 -32.79 -53.41
N GLY A 529 39.97 -34.00 -52.97
CA GLY A 529 38.99 -34.22 -51.90
C GLY A 529 39.44 -33.61 -50.60
N GLY A 530 40.71 -33.74 -50.23
CA GLY A 530 41.29 -33.11 -49.05
C GLY A 530 41.17 -31.57 -49.08
N VAL A 531 41.41 -30.95 -50.26
CA VAL A 531 41.22 -29.50 -50.44
C VAL A 531 39.74 -29.13 -50.28
N VAL A 532 38.83 -29.80 -51.03
CA VAL A 532 37.39 -29.49 -51.01
C VAL A 532 36.77 -29.68 -49.64
N VAL A 533 37.03 -30.83 -49.02
CA VAL A 533 36.51 -31.11 -47.66
C VAL A 533 37.15 -30.16 -46.64
N GLY A 534 38.45 -29.86 -46.77
CA GLY A 534 39.12 -28.91 -45.90
C GLY A 534 38.54 -27.50 -45.95
N VAL A 535 38.26 -27.00 -47.15
CA VAL A 535 37.57 -25.70 -47.35
C VAL A 535 36.15 -25.74 -46.79
N LEU A 536 35.38 -26.81 -47.07
CA LEU A 536 34.04 -26.97 -46.53
C LEU A 536 34.00 -26.97 -45.01
N VAL A 537 34.87 -27.76 -44.37
CA VAL A 537 35.01 -27.81 -42.89
C VAL A 537 35.43 -26.45 -42.35
N ALA A 538 36.32 -25.73 -43.02
CA ALA A 538 36.71 -24.39 -42.61
C ALA A 538 35.58 -23.38 -42.70
N LEU A 539 34.77 -23.42 -43.76
CA LEU A 539 33.59 -22.54 -43.93
C LEU A 539 32.52 -22.85 -42.87
N LEU A 540 32.17 -24.14 -42.70
CA LEU A 540 31.22 -24.58 -41.66
C LEU A 540 31.70 -24.18 -40.27
N SER A 541 32.98 -24.37 -39.96
CA SER A 541 33.54 -23.95 -38.69
C SER A 541 33.47 -22.45 -38.45
N ARG A 542 33.71 -21.64 -39.52
CA ARG A 542 33.54 -20.19 -39.43
C ARG A 542 32.09 -19.79 -39.18
N ALA A 543 31.11 -20.42 -39.82
CA ALA A 543 29.70 -20.18 -39.60
C ALA A 543 29.28 -20.58 -38.16
N ALA A 544 29.71 -21.78 -37.71
CA ALA A 544 29.47 -22.25 -36.34
C ALA A 544 30.08 -21.32 -35.29
N ALA A 545 31.31 -20.84 -35.51
CA ALA A 545 31.98 -19.87 -34.64
C ALA A 545 31.20 -18.54 -34.56
N ALA A 546 30.69 -18.05 -35.69
CA ALA A 546 29.91 -16.82 -35.73
C ALA A 546 28.59 -16.96 -34.98
N VAL A 547 27.86 -18.07 -35.17
CA VAL A 547 26.62 -18.38 -34.42
C VAL A 547 26.92 -18.57 -32.93
N GLY A 548 27.92 -19.34 -32.59
CA GLY A 548 28.37 -19.55 -31.21
C GLY A 548 28.73 -18.24 -30.51
N GLY A 549 29.46 -17.36 -31.22
CA GLY A 549 29.80 -16.03 -30.73
C GLY A 549 28.59 -15.14 -30.48
N ARG A 550 27.61 -15.16 -31.42
CA ARG A 550 26.33 -14.42 -31.22
C ARG A 550 25.55 -14.94 -30.02
N ARG A 551 25.42 -16.27 -29.88
CA ARG A 551 24.71 -16.89 -28.74
C ARG A 551 25.38 -16.57 -27.39
N ARG A 552 26.72 -16.56 -27.34
CA ARG A 552 27.48 -16.19 -26.14
C ARG A 552 27.32 -14.71 -25.80
N ALA A 553 27.39 -13.83 -26.80
CA ALA A 553 27.14 -12.40 -26.66
C ALA A 553 25.72 -12.11 -26.14
N ALA A 554 24.72 -12.81 -26.67
CA ALA A 554 23.32 -12.65 -26.23
C ALA A 554 23.13 -13.09 -24.77
N ARG A 555 23.79 -14.17 -24.33
CA ARG A 555 23.76 -14.61 -22.92
C ARG A 555 24.48 -13.61 -22.02
N ALA A 556 25.63 -13.14 -22.41
CA ALA A 556 26.36 -12.12 -21.67
C ALA A 556 25.55 -10.83 -21.53
N ARG A 557 24.90 -10.39 -22.63
CA ARG A 557 24.01 -9.22 -22.58
C ARG A 557 22.87 -9.39 -21.58
N ARG A 558 22.19 -10.55 -21.58
CA ARG A 558 21.10 -10.80 -20.62
C ARG A 558 21.59 -10.71 -19.18
N ARG A 559 22.68 -11.40 -18.83
CA ARG A 559 23.25 -11.37 -17.47
C ARG A 559 23.66 -9.97 -17.04
N LEU A 560 24.30 -9.21 -17.93
CA LEU A 560 24.67 -7.82 -17.66
C LEU A 560 23.43 -6.94 -17.51
N ARG A 561 22.41 -7.12 -18.36
CA ARG A 561 21.14 -6.41 -18.23
C ARG A 561 20.45 -6.70 -16.91
N ASP A 562 20.43 -7.96 -16.50
CA ASP A 562 19.84 -8.37 -15.22
C ASP A 562 20.62 -7.76 -14.03
N ALA A 563 21.95 -7.74 -14.09
CA ALA A 563 22.77 -7.13 -13.06
C ALA A 563 22.59 -5.62 -12.97
N VAL A 564 22.59 -4.92 -14.12
CA VAL A 564 22.29 -3.49 -14.22
C VAL A 564 20.86 -3.20 -13.74
N GLY A 565 19.88 -4.04 -14.13
CA GLY A 565 18.49 -3.93 -13.70
C GLY A 565 18.35 -4.04 -12.18
N GLN A 566 19.04 -4.98 -11.54
CA GLN A 566 19.02 -5.12 -10.08
C GLN A 566 19.61 -3.90 -9.36
N VAL A 567 20.66 -3.28 -9.90
CA VAL A 567 21.22 -2.04 -9.36
C VAL A 567 20.23 -0.89 -9.54
N ALA A 568 19.66 -0.75 -10.73
CA ALA A 568 18.62 0.25 -11.02
C ALA A 568 17.41 0.11 -10.09
N ASP A 569 16.97 -1.13 -9.82
CA ASP A 569 15.87 -1.41 -8.91
C ASP A 569 16.17 -0.93 -7.50
N ARG A 570 17.27 -1.38 -6.93
CA ARG A 570 17.60 -1.08 -5.52
C ARG A 570 17.88 0.40 -5.28
N ARG A 571 18.59 1.06 -6.21
CA ARG A 571 19.08 2.43 -6.01
C ARG A 571 18.12 3.51 -6.50
N VAL A 572 17.30 3.20 -7.51
CA VAL A 572 16.46 4.23 -8.15
C VAL A 572 14.98 3.83 -8.12
N ARG A 573 14.62 2.65 -8.66
CA ARG A 573 13.22 2.29 -8.89
C ARG A 573 12.43 2.03 -7.61
N LEU A 574 13.01 1.33 -6.62
CA LEU A 574 12.34 1.08 -5.33
C LEU A 574 12.14 2.39 -4.56
N PRO A 575 13.17 3.26 -4.36
CA PRO A 575 12.97 4.53 -3.68
C PRO A 575 11.95 5.46 -4.37
N VAL A 576 11.99 5.55 -5.70
CA VAL A 576 11.00 6.32 -6.47
C VAL A 576 9.61 5.69 -6.36
N GLY A 577 9.53 4.36 -6.38
CA GLY A 577 8.29 3.61 -6.20
C GLY A 577 7.64 3.85 -4.85
N GLU A 578 8.41 3.99 -3.79
CA GLU A 578 7.93 4.36 -2.45
C GLU A 578 7.25 5.74 -2.46
N GLU A 579 7.87 6.72 -3.11
CA GLU A 579 7.28 8.07 -3.27
C GLU A 579 5.97 8.05 -4.08
N LEU A 580 5.94 7.33 -5.19
CA LEU A 580 4.74 7.18 -6.01
C LEU A 580 3.64 6.40 -5.28
N SER A 581 3.99 5.43 -4.44
CA SER A 581 3.03 4.71 -3.59
C SER A 581 2.46 5.59 -2.48
N ALA A 582 3.28 6.48 -1.90
CA ALA A 582 2.84 7.48 -0.94
C ALA A 582 1.84 8.45 -1.57
N LEU A 583 2.10 8.91 -2.80
CA LEU A 583 1.15 9.71 -3.58
C LEU A 583 -0.18 8.99 -3.80
N ALA A 584 -0.12 7.73 -4.27
CA ALA A 584 -1.31 6.93 -4.50
C ALA A 584 -2.12 6.72 -3.21
N SER A 585 -1.44 6.47 -2.08
CA SER A 585 -2.05 6.32 -0.76
C SER A 585 -2.68 7.62 -0.26
N CYS A 586 -1.97 8.75 -0.41
CA CYS A 586 -2.48 10.08 -0.07
C CYS A 586 -3.77 10.38 -0.85
N ARG A 587 -3.74 10.22 -2.16
CA ARG A 587 -4.90 10.46 -3.01
C ARG A 587 -6.06 9.55 -2.70
N ALA A 588 -5.82 8.24 -2.58
CA ALA A 588 -6.87 7.27 -2.27
C ALA A 588 -7.55 7.58 -0.94
N ALA A 589 -6.77 7.86 0.10
CA ALA A 589 -7.27 8.23 1.41
C ALA A 589 -8.04 9.57 1.38
N ALA A 590 -7.53 10.58 0.66
CA ALA A 590 -8.22 11.85 0.48
C ALA A 590 -9.55 11.70 -0.28
N LEU A 591 -9.62 10.85 -1.31
CA LEU A 591 -10.87 10.57 -2.04
C LEU A 591 -11.90 9.85 -1.16
N VAL A 592 -11.48 8.91 -0.32
CA VAL A 592 -12.35 8.26 0.67
C VAL A 592 -12.89 9.29 1.66
N ALA A 593 -12.06 10.20 2.15
CA ALA A 593 -12.50 11.26 3.05
C ALA A 593 -13.45 12.27 2.37
N ALA A 594 -13.30 12.49 1.07
CA ALA A 594 -14.10 13.41 0.26
C ALA A 594 -15.45 12.83 -0.20
N SER A 595 -15.60 11.51 -0.23
CA SER A 595 -16.85 10.84 -0.61
C SER A 595 -17.93 11.02 0.45
#